data_4f3090040a5f9ca3e33784c755b22ff9
#
_entry.id   4f3090040a5f9ca3e33784c755b22ff9
#
_cell.length_a   1.000
_cell.length_b   1.000
_cell.length_c   1.000
_cell.angle_alpha   90.00
_cell.angle_beta   90.00
_cell.angle_gamma   90.00
#
_symmetry.space_group_name_H-M   'P 1'
#
loop_
_entity.id
_entity.type
_entity.pdbx_description
1 polymer ?
#
loop_
_entity_poly.entity_id
_entity_poly.type
_entity_poly.pdbx_seq_one_letter_code
_entity_poly.pdbx_strand_id
1 'polypeptide(L)'
;MTNLFRSFLVSVVVGLLASLPALQADDSQPPVTERFAQKNVDEVPSLQRHVVPMLSRLGCNGRACHGSFQGRGGFRLSLFGYDFQADHNALLDKESPRIDLENVTESLVLVKPTDEDNHEGGKRYDEAGWEYKVLENWIAAGAPFDQENMDKLVRLEVSPSEILFKGRGDKSQLQVVAVWEDGSRE
;
A
#
# COMPACT_ATOMS: atom_id res chain seq x y z
N MET A 1 -46.57 63.44 43.63
CA MET A 1 -45.33 62.66 43.74
C MET A 1 -45.61 61.30 43.20
N THR A 2 -45.36 61.09 41.92
CA THR A 2 -45.65 59.85 41.19
C THR A 2 -44.36 59.26 40.66
N ASN A 3 -43.94 58.10 41.27
CA ASN A 3 -42.78 57.36 40.83
C ASN A 3 -43.14 56.38 39.73
N LEU A 4 -42.62 56.64 38.53
CA LEU A 4 -42.65 55.67 37.42
C LEU A 4 -41.54 54.62 37.58
N PHE A 5 -41.94 53.37 37.82
CA PHE A 5 -41.04 52.21 37.66
C PHE A 5 -40.97 51.82 36.17
N ARG A 6 -39.80 51.97 35.56
CA ARG A 6 -39.49 51.45 34.25
C ARG A 6 -38.93 50.04 34.43
N SER A 7 -39.72 49.02 34.06
CA SER A 7 -39.27 47.65 33.93
C SER A 7 -38.44 47.50 32.66
N PHE A 8 -37.14 47.11 32.78
CA PHE A 8 -36.30 46.68 31.68
C PHE A 8 -36.50 45.18 31.48
N LEU A 9 -37.08 44.78 30.35
CA LEU A 9 -37.11 43.42 29.88
C LEU A 9 -35.77 43.11 29.18
N VAL A 10 -34.96 42.28 29.79
CA VAL A 10 -33.73 41.75 29.17
C VAL A 10 -34.12 40.46 28.42
N SER A 11 -34.20 40.53 27.10
CA SER A 11 -34.37 39.33 26.24
C SER A 11 -33.04 38.63 26.10
N VAL A 12 -32.92 37.48 26.71
CA VAL A 12 -31.78 36.55 26.51
C VAL A 12 -32.05 35.76 25.24
N VAL A 13 -31.33 36.09 24.17
CA VAL A 13 -31.30 35.26 22.95
C VAL A 13 -30.29 34.15 23.16
N VAL A 14 -30.78 32.94 23.44
CA VAL A 14 -29.96 31.73 23.48
C VAL A 14 -29.73 31.31 22.03
N GLY A 15 -28.55 31.65 21.50
CA GLY A 15 -28.11 31.19 20.19
C GLY A 15 -27.76 29.71 20.25
N LEU A 16 -28.55 28.88 19.59
CA LEU A 16 -28.27 27.46 19.39
C LEU A 16 -27.13 27.35 18.34
N LEU A 17 -25.89 27.24 18.78
CA LEU A 17 -24.74 26.91 17.92
C LEU A 17 -24.88 25.45 17.52
N ALA A 18 -25.48 25.19 16.35
CA ALA A 18 -25.41 23.88 15.72
C ALA A 18 -23.95 23.62 15.33
N SER A 19 -23.27 22.73 16.07
CA SER A 19 -21.97 22.22 15.69
C SER A 19 -22.15 21.35 14.45
N LEU A 20 -21.77 21.89 13.29
CA LEU A 20 -21.60 21.09 12.07
C LEU A 20 -20.50 20.05 12.35
N PRO A 21 -20.71 18.76 12.02
CA PRO A 21 -19.62 17.80 12.08
C PRO A 21 -18.53 18.28 11.12
N ALA A 22 -17.34 18.53 11.66
CA ALA A 22 -16.18 18.80 10.84
C ALA A 22 -15.97 17.57 9.94
N LEU A 23 -16.03 17.76 8.62
CA LEU A 23 -15.56 16.77 7.67
C LEU A 23 -14.08 16.60 7.99
N GLN A 24 -13.72 15.50 8.65
CA GLN A 24 -12.32 15.13 8.81
C GLN A 24 -11.80 14.82 7.42
N ALA A 25 -10.88 15.64 6.93
CA ALA A 25 -10.13 15.32 5.73
C ALA A 25 -9.45 13.97 5.96
N ASP A 26 -9.57 13.07 5.00
CA ASP A 26 -8.84 11.80 5.03
C ASP A 26 -7.35 12.15 4.92
N ASP A 27 -6.61 11.97 6.02
CA ASP A 27 -5.18 12.24 6.13
C ASP A 27 -4.36 11.02 5.64
N SER A 28 -4.99 10.13 4.87
CA SER A 28 -4.30 9.01 4.24
C SER A 28 -3.43 9.49 3.06
N GLN A 29 -2.28 8.87 2.91
CA GLN A 29 -1.45 9.11 1.71
C GLN A 29 -2.18 8.61 0.46
N PRO A 30 -1.93 9.22 -0.71
CA PRO A 30 -2.43 8.70 -1.96
C PRO A 30 -2.06 7.23 -2.15
N PRO A 31 -2.88 6.44 -2.84
CA PRO A 31 -2.57 5.04 -3.11
C PRO A 31 -1.18 4.84 -3.74
N VAL A 32 -0.52 3.74 -3.41
CA VAL A 32 0.79 3.33 -3.99
C VAL A 32 0.75 3.39 -5.52
N THR A 33 -0.38 3.00 -6.13
CA THR A 33 -0.61 3.04 -7.57
C THR A 33 -0.52 4.45 -8.17
N GLU A 34 -0.80 5.49 -7.39
CA GLU A 34 -0.73 6.89 -7.82
C GLU A 34 0.62 7.51 -7.46
N ARG A 35 1.14 7.23 -6.26
CA ARG A 35 2.42 7.77 -5.79
C ARG A 35 3.57 7.34 -6.70
N PHE A 36 3.66 6.03 -6.98
CA PHE A 36 4.76 5.48 -7.78
C PHE A 36 4.52 5.49 -9.30
N ALA A 37 3.34 5.91 -9.77
CA ALA A 37 3.12 6.15 -11.20
C ALA A 37 3.76 7.47 -11.70
N GLN A 38 4.20 8.33 -10.80
CA GLN A 38 4.80 9.62 -11.15
C GLN A 38 6.23 9.46 -11.68
N LYS A 39 6.69 10.42 -12.50
CA LYS A 39 8.03 10.37 -13.10
C LYS A 39 9.17 10.55 -12.11
N ASN A 40 8.96 11.40 -11.10
CA ASN A 40 9.95 11.72 -10.08
C ASN A 40 9.34 11.38 -8.72
N VAL A 41 9.76 10.27 -8.14
CA VAL A 41 9.33 9.82 -6.83
C VAL A 41 10.55 9.81 -5.92
N ASP A 42 10.58 10.72 -4.94
CA ASP A 42 11.66 10.77 -3.94
C ASP A 42 11.47 9.73 -2.83
N GLU A 43 10.28 9.13 -2.76
CA GLU A 43 9.95 8.10 -1.76
C GLU A 43 10.66 6.79 -2.10
N VAL A 44 11.42 6.26 -1.14
CA VAL A 44 12.01 4.91 -1.24
C VAL A 44 10.96 3.89 -0.83
N PRO A 45 10.58 2.95 -1.72
CA PRO A 45 9.60 1.93 -1.37
C PRO A 45 10.08 1.03 -0.22
N SER A 46 9.18 0.74 0.72
CA SER A 46 9.43 -0.24 1.78
C SER A 46 9.20 -1.67 1.27
N LEU A 47 10.08 -2.60 1.62
CA LEU A 47 9.86 -4.02 1.35
C LEU A 47 8.54 -4.50 1.94
N GLN A 48 8.27 -4.14 3.18
CA GLN A 48 7.12 -4.60 3.95
C GLN A 48 5.81 -3.94 3.51
N ARG A 49 5.82 -2.62 3.28
CA ARG A 49 4.59 -1.86 2.98
C ARG A 49 4.22 -1.91 1.50
N HIS A 50 5.22 -1.99 0.61
CA HIS A 50 5.01 -1.82 -0.82
C HIS A 50 5.40 -3.05 -1.65
N VAL A 51 6.64 -3.53 -1.54
CA VAL A 51 7.17 -4.57 -2.44
C VAL A 51 6.48 -5.92 -2.22
N VAL A 52 6.49 -6.45 -0.99
CA VAL A 52 5.89 -7.78 -0.72
C VAL A 52 4.37 -7.79 -0.91
N PRO A 53 3.60 -6.80 -0.46
CA PRO A 53 2.16 -6.73 -0.77
C PRO A 53 1.86 -6.65 -2.27
N MET A 54 2.67 -5.92 -3.04
CA MET A 54 2.55 -5.88 -4.49
C MET A 54 2.83 -7.24 -5.13
N LEU A 55 3.92 -7.93 -4.74
CA LEU A 55 4.22 -9.29 -5.20
C LEU A 55 3.09 -10.27 -4.86
N SER A 56 2.45 -10.10 -3.69
CA SER A 56 1.29 -10.90 -3.28
C SER A 56 0.08 -10.64 -4.17
N ARG A 57 -0.22 -9.38 -4.45
CA ARG A 57 -1.31 -8.97 -5.35
C ARG A 57 -1.12 -9.51 -6.77
N LEU A 58 0.12 -9.51 -7.26
CA LEU A 58 0.47 -10.06 -8.57
C LEU A 58 0.48 -11.59 -8.60
N GLY A 59 0.38 -12.25 -7.43
CA GLY A 59 0.41 -13.69 -7.28
C GLY A 59 1.81 -14.32 -7.34
N CYS A 60 2.87 -13.50 -7.32
CA CYS A 60 4.26 -13.96 -7.42
C CYS A 60 4.63 -14.93 -6.29
N ASN A 61 4.24 -14.62 -5.05
CA ASN A 61 4.45 -15.43 -3.86
C ASN A 61 3.27 -16.37 -3.54
N GLY A 62 2.36 -16.55 -4.50
CA GLY A 62 1.29 -17.54 -4.40
C GLY A 62 1.81 -18.97 -4.62
N ARG A 63 1.01 -19.95 -4.17
CA ARG A 63 1.35 -21.38 -4.24
C ARG A 63 1.65 -21.87 -5.67
N ALA A 64 1.00 -21.31 -6.67
CA ALA A 64 1.20 -21.70 -8.08
C ALA A 64 2.52 -21.18 -8.68
N CYS A 65 3.15 -20.21 -8.02
CA CYS A 65 4.36 -19.52 -8.46
C CYS A 65 5.51 -19.75 -7.46
N HIS A 66 6.13 -18.68 -6.98
CA HIS A 66 7.32 -18.75 -6.13
C HIS A 66 7.02 -19.04 -4.64
N GLY A 67 5.76 -18.97 -4.20
CA GLY A 67 5.33 -19.32 -2.83
C GLY A 67 5.12 -20.81 -2.59
N SER A 68 5.39 -21.70 -3.57
CA SER A 68 5.36 -23.14 -3.37
C SER A 68 6.57 -23.61 -2.55
N PHE A 69 6.49 -24.85 -2.03
CA PHE A 69 7.55 -25.39 -1.17
C PHE A 69 8.95 -25.36 -1.81
N GLN A 70 9.03 -25.58 -3.12
CA GLN A 70 10.29 -25.57 -3.88
C GLN A 70 10.52 -24.24 -4.63
N GLY A 71 9.51 -23.37 -4.72
CA GLY A 71 9.51 -22.26 -5.64
C GLY A 71 9.43 -22.70 -7.11
N ARG A 72 9.38 -21.74 -8.04
CA ARG A 72 9.52 -22.00 -9.48
C ARG A 72 10.84 -21.44 -9.99
N GLY A 73 11.49 -22.17 -10.90
CA GLY A 73 12.76 -21.74 -11.49
C GLY A 73 13.88 -21.55 -10.45
N GLY A 74 13.88 -22.33 -9.37
CA GLY A 74 14.86 -22.20 -8.28
C GLY A 74 14.70 -20.96 -7.42
N PHE A 75 13.64 -20.16 -7.63
CA PHE A 75 13.33 -18.98 -6.85
C PHE A 75 12.14 -19.25 -5.94
N ARG A 76 12.33 -19.10 -4.63
CA ARG A 76 11.29 -19.31 -3.62
C ARG A 76 11.08 -18.06 -2.81
N LEU A 77 9.81 -17.66 -2.71
CA LEU A 77 9.33 -16.64 -1.78
C LEU A 77 8.50 -17.32 -0.66
N SER A 78 8.34 -16.63 0.44
CA SER A 78 7.42 -17.04 1.49
C SER A 78 5.97 -16.96 0.98
N LEU A 79 5.14 -17.94 1.37
CA LEU A 79 3.76 -18.00 0.90
C LEU A 79 2.98 -16.76 1.39
N PHE A 80 2.48 -15.96 0.46
CA PHE A 80 1.79 -14.69 0.73
C PHE A 80 2.59 -13.66 1.55
N GLY A 81 3.91 -13.77 1.56
CA GLY A 81 4.77 -12.78 2.23
C GLY A 81 4.75 -12.86 3.75
N TYR A 82 4.62 -14.05 4.33
CA TYR A 82 4.61 -14.21 5.79
C TYR A 82 6.00 -14.02 6.44
N ASP A 83 7.08 -14.08 5.65
CA ASP A 83 8.46 -13.99 6.13
C ASP A 83 9.28 -13.03 5.26
N PHE A 84 9.25 -11.75 5.63
CA PHE A 84 9.93 -10.68 4.89
C PHE A 84 11.44 -10.88 4.81
N GLN A 85 12.07 -11.44 5.87
CA GLN A 85 13.51 -11.68 5.86
C GLN A 85 13.89 -12.78 4.86
N ALA A 86 13.11 -13.86 4.83
CA ALA A 86 13.32 -14.94 3.86
C ALA A 86 13.13 -14.41 2.43
N ASP A 87 12.12 -13.58 2.19
CA ASP A 87 11.86 -12.98 0.88
C ASP A 87 12.98 -12.03 0.46
N HIS A 88 13.44 -11.18 1.37
CA HIS A 88 14.58 -10.29 1.12
C HIS A 88 15.85 -11.07 0.77
N ASN A 89 16.17 -12.09 1.56
CA ASN A 89 17.33 -12.96 1.32
C ASN A 89 17.24 -13.69 -0.03
N ALA A 90 16.05 -14.15 -0.42
CA ALA A 90 15.84 -14.83 -1.69
C ALA A 90 15.98 -13.90 -2.89
N LEU A 91 15.62 -12.63 -2.75
CA LEU A 91 15.78 -11.60 -3.79
C LEU A 91 17.27 -11.25 -4.00
N LEU A 92 18.05 -11.20 -2.91
CA LEU A 92 19.47 -10.83 -2.88
C LEU A 92 20.42 -12.03 -2.83
N ASP A 93 19.93 -13.25 -3.06
CA ASP A 93 20.74 -14.47 -3.02
C ASP A 93 21.99 -14.34 -3.91
N LYS A 94 23.17 -14.60 -3.35
CA LYS A 94 24.45 -14.37 -4.05
C LYS A 94 24.71 -15.40 -5.17
N GLU A 95 24.16 -16.59 -5.06
CA GLU A 95 24.37 -17.67 -6.03
C GLU A 95 23.36 -17.56 -7.19
N SER A 96 22.18 -17.01 -6.93
CA SER A 96 21.11 -16.87 -7.91
C SER A 96 20.33 -15.57 -7.69
N PRO A 97 20.98 -14.41 -7.85
CA PRO A 97 20.36 -13.13 -7.54
C PRO A 97 19.16 -12.86 -8.44
N ARG A 98 18.12 -12.28 -7.85
CA ARG A 98 16.94 -11.85 -8.59
C ARG A 98 16.94 -10.34 -8.82
N ILE A 99 17.80 -9.64 -8.11
CA ILE A 99 18.04 -8.21 -8.29
C ILE A 99 19.52 -7.95 -8.53
N ASP A 100 19.80 -6.98 -9.36
CA ASP A 100 21.14 -6.46 -9.66
C ASP A 100 21.19 -5.02 -9.15
N LEU A 101 22.02 -4.79 -8.13
CA LEU A 101 22.16 -3.47 -7.51
C LEU A 101 23.07 -2.52 -8.34
N GLU A 102 23.85 -3.05 -9.26
CA GLU A 102 24.73 -2.27 -10.14
C GLU A 102 24.00 -1.88 -11.44
N ASN A 103 23.23 -2.84 -12.00
CA ASN A 103 22.46 -2.67 -13.24
C ASN A 103 20.96 -2.92 -12.95
N VAL A 104 20.33 -1.97 -12.28
CA VAL A 104 18.97 -2.10 -11.74
C VAL A 104 17.98 -2.65 -12.76
N THR A 105 18.00 -2.14 -14.00
CA THR A 105 17.08 -2.53 -15.07
C THR A 105 17.33 -3.94 -15.61
N GLU A 106 18.46 -4.57 -15.30
CA GLU A 106 18.77 -5.97 -15.66
C GLU A 106 18.30 -6.95 -14.58
N SER A 107 17.76 -6.47 -13.48
CA SER A 107 17.21 -7.29 -12.41
C SER A 107 16.14 -8.26 -12.92
N LEU A 108 16.28 -9.55 -12.61
CA LEU A 108 15.34 -10.58 -13.07
C LEU A 108 13.90 -10.34 -12.58
N VAL A 109 13.72 -9.69 -11.43
CA VAL A 109 12.38 -9.30 -10.93
C VAL A 109 11.74 -8.19 -11.76
N LEU A 110 12.52 -7.44 -12.55
CA LEU A 110 12.04 -6.45 -13.50
C LEU A 110 11.84 -7.06 -14.89
N VAL A 111 12.85 -7.78 -15.39
CA VAL A 111 12.88 -8.31 -16.76
C VAL A 111 11.87 -9.45 -16.97
N LYS A 112 11.87 -10.44 -16.05
CA LYS A 112 11.02 -11.63 -16.23
C LYS A 112 9.52 -11.32 -16.23
N PRO A 113 8.97 -10.57 -15.24
CA PRO A 113 7.52 -10.34 -15.17
C PRO A 113 6.99 -9.36 -16.22
N THR A 114 7.85 -8.66 -16.94
CA THR A 114 7.46 -7.79 -18.08
C THR A 114 7.44 -8.52 -19.41
N ASP A 115 8.03 -9.72 -19.47
CA ASP A 115 8.15 -10.55 -20.65
C ASP A 115 7.16 -11.73 -20.60
N GLU A 116 6.31 -11.85 -21.62
CA GLU A 116 5.31 -12.91 -21.71
C GLU A 116 5.93 -14.25 -22.14
N ASP A 117 6.97 -14.22 -22.98
CA ASP A 117 7.55 -15.40 -23.61
C ASP A 117 8.63 -16.07 -22.72
N ASN A 118 9.37 -15.29 -21.96
CA ASN A 118 10.50 -15.75 -21.15
C ASN A 118 10.16 -15.95 -19.66
N HIS A 119 8.92 -15.76 -19.26
CA HIS A 119 8.42 -16.02 -17.92
C HIS A 119 7.28 -17.02 -17.93
N GLU A 120 7.50 -18.24 -17.40
CA GLU A 120 6.44 -19.27 -17.35
C GLU A 120 5.17 -18.81 -16.62
N GLY A 121 5.29 -17.82 -15.74
CA GLY A 121 4.16 -17.15 -15.09
C GLY A 121 3.40 -16.19 -16.00
N GLY A 122 3.89 -15.94 -17.22
CA GLY A 122 3.40 -14.88 -18.12
C GLY A 122 3.73 -13.48 -17.65
N LYS A 123 3.36 -12.50 -18.46
CA LYS A 123 3.51 -11.08 -18.10
C LYS A 123 2.66 -10.72 -16.88
N ARG A 124 3.24 -9.99 -15.91
CA ARG A 124 2.58 -9.60 -14.67
C ARG A 124 2.31 -8.10 -14.58
N TYR A 125 3.17 -7.29 -15.19
CA TYR A 125 3.04 -5.83 -15.24
C TYR A 125 3.80 -5.27 -16.45
N ASP A 126 3.59 -3.99 -16.71
CA ASP A 126 4.26 -3.26 -17.80
C ASP A 126 5.47 -2.51 -17.26
N GLU A 127 6.50 -2.31 -18.11
CA GLU A 127 7.69 -1.49 -17.76
C GLU A 127 7.32 -0.03 -17.43
N ALA A 128 6.23 0.49 -18.02
CA ALA A 128 5.71 1.80 -17.68
C ALA A 128 4.78 1.80 -16.45
N GLY A 129 4.50 0.63 -15.86
CA GLY A 129 3.58 0.47 -14.74
C GLY A 129 4.17 0.96 -13.42
N TRP A 130 3.29 1.26 -12.48
CA TRP A 130 3.69 1.63 -11.12
C TRP A 130 4.39 0.46 -10.40
N GLU A 131 4.07 -0.79 -10.75
CA GLU A 131 4.69 -1.99 -10.19
C GLU A 131 6.18 -2.04 -10.52
N TYR A 132 6.51 -1.75 -11.78
CA TYR A 132 7.90 -1.65 -12.22
C TYR A 132 8.63 -0.55 -11.46
N LYS A 133 8.01 0.61 -11.31
CA LYS A 133 8.60 1.76 -10.61
C LYS A 133 8.85 1.49 -9.12
N VAL A 134 7.94 0.78 -8.46
CA VAL A 134 8.16 0.36 -7.06
C VAL A 134 9.42 -0.50 -6.95
N LEU A 135 9.57 -1.51 -7.80
CA LEU A 135 10.77 -2.37 -7.76
C LEU A 135 12.02 -1.61 -8.17
N GLU A 136 11.98 -0.87 -9.27
CA GLU A 136 13.11 -0.09 -9.78
C GLU A 136 13.64 0.88 -8.70
N ASN A 137 12.77 1.67 -8.08
CA ASN A 137 13.15 2.63 -7.05
C ASN A 137 13.67 1.95 -5.78
N TRP A 138 13.05 0.82 -5.38
CA TRP A 138 13.51 0.06 -4.23
C TRP A 138 14.91 -0.52 -4.45
N ILE A 139 15.17 -1.11 -5.62
CA ILE A 139 16.47 -1.69 -5.99
C ILE A 139 17.51 -0.57 -6.11
N ALA A 140 17.18 0.55 -6.79
CA ALA A 140 18.07 1.70 -6.95
C ALA A 140 18.48 2.33 -5.61
N ALA A 141 17.62 2.24 -4.60
CA ALA A 141 17.94 2.66 -3.23
C ALA A 141 18.77 1.64 -2.44
N GLY A 142 19.23 0.55 -3.07
CA GLY A 142 19.99 -0.53 -2.43
C GLY A 142 19.15 -1.63 -1.82
N ALA A 143 17.90 -1.78 -2.22
CA ALA A 143 16.96 -2.78 -1.74
C ALA A 143 16.85 -2.82 -0.19
N PRO A 144 16.56 -1.70 0.49
CA PRO A 144 16.62 -1.61 1.95
C PRO A 144 15.54 -2.48 2.60
N PHE A 145 15.94 -3.11 3.71
CA PHE A 145 15.05 -3.79 4.64
C PHE A 145 15.67 -3.80 6.03
N ASP A 146 14.91 -3.34 7.02
CA ASP A 146 15.30 -3.36 8.42
C ASP A 146 14.37 -4.31 9.19
N GLN A 147 14.87 -5.51 9.48
CA GLN A 147 14.12 -6.52 10.22
C GLN A 147 13.89 -6.15 11.69
N GLU A 148 14.82 -5.42 12.29
CA GLU A 148 14.75 -5.06 13.73
C GLU A 148 13.72 -3.96 13.96
N ASN A 149 13.53 -3.08 12.98
CA ASN A 149 12.61 -1.95 13.03
C ASN A 149 11.46 -2.10 12.02
N MET A 150 10.86 -3.28 11.94
CA MET A 150 9.69 -3.49 11.08
C MET A 150 8.50 -2.66 11.56
N ASP A 151 7.84 -2.04 10.58
CA ASP A 151 6.58 -1.35 10.83
C ASP A 151 5.50 -2.32 11.29
N LYS A 152 4.72 -1.91 12.30
CA LYS A 152 3.60 -2.71 12.77
C LYS A 152 2.29 -2.17 12.23
N LEU A 153 1.59 -3.02 11.50
CA LEU A 153 0.21 -2.75 11.10
C LEU A 153 -0.70 -2.83 12.34
N VAL A 154 -1.33 -1.70 12.67
CA VAL A 154 -2.25 -1.62 13.82
C VAL A 154 -3.64 -2.13 13.42
N ARG A 155 -4.15 -1.67 12.27
CA ARG A 155 -5.47 -2.06 11.74
C ARG A 155 -5.61 -1.72 10.28
N LEU A 156 -6.62 -2.33 9.66
CA LEU A 156 -7.15 -1.91 8.36
C LEU A 156 -8.48 -1.19 8.58
N GLU A 157 -8.63 -0.05 7.97
CA GLU A 157 -9.89 0.68 7.90
C GLU A 157 -10.51 0.46 6.53
N VAL A 158 -11.76 -0.03 6.51
CA VAL A 158 -12.45 -0.39 5.26
C VAL A 158 -13.69 0.47 5.12
N SER A 159 -13.83 1.13 3.98
CA SER A 159 -14.98 1.98 3.65
C SER A 159 -15.54 1.61 2.27
N PRO A 160 -16.88 1.50 2.14
CA PRO A 160 -17.86 1.52 3.22
C PRO A 160 -17.76 0.26 4.10
N SER A 161 -18.14 0.37 5.38
CA SER A 161 -18.12 -0.75 6.33
C SER A 161 -19.22 -1.79 6.05
N GLU A 162 -20.23 -1.42 5.29
CA GLU A 162 -21.33 -2.28 4.90
C GLU A 162 -21.74 -1.99 3.45
N ILE A 163 -22.03 -3.05 2.70
CA ILE A 163 -22.48 -2.95 1.31
C ILE A 163 -23.73 -3.82 1.14
N LEU A 164 -24.82 -3.21 0.65
CA LEU A 164 -26.01 -3.92 0.27
C LEU A 164 -26.09 -4.06 -1.25
N PHE A 165 -25.87 -5.26 -1.76
CA PHE A 165 -26.06 -5.57 -3.18
C PHE A 165 -27.56 -5.79 -3.46
N LYS A 166 -28.06 -5.13 -4.51
CA LYS A 166 -29.48 -5.22 -4.92
C LYS A 166 -29.73 -6.31 -5.96
N GLY A 167 -28.67 -6.76 -6.62
CA GLY A 167 -28.79 -7.77 -7.67
C GLY A 167 -27.48 -8.44 -8.04
N ARG A 168 -27.58 -9.52 -8.82
CA ARG A 168 -26.43 -10.25 -9.32
C ARG A 168 -25.62 -9.38 -10.30
N GLY A 169 -24.33 -9.23 -10.06
CA GLY A 169 -23.45 -8.43 -10.91
C GLY A 169 -23.21 -7.01 -10.40
N ASP A 170 -23.88 -6.60 -9.33
CA ASP A 170 -23.59 -5.31 -8.68
C ASP A 170 -22.13 -5.27 -8.21
N LYS A 171 -21.51 -4.10 -8.35
CA LYS A 171 -20.14 -3.85 -7.92
C LYS A 171 -20.12 -2.66 -6.97
N SER A 172 -19.23 -2.70 -6.01
CA SER A 172 -18.94 -1.58 -5.13
C SER A 172 -17.44 -1.42 -4.99
N GLN A 173 -16.97 -0.18 -4.98
CA GLN A 173 -15.57 0.12 -4.69
C GLN A 173 -15.38 0.10 -3.18
N LEU A 174 -14.36 -0.63 -2.72
CA LEU A 174 -13.86 -0.56 -1.36
C LEU A 174 -12.61 0.32 -1.33
N GLN A 175 -12.55 1.18 -0.34
CA GLN A 175 -11.31 1.81 0.09
C GLN A 175 -10.79 1.05 1.32
N VAL A 176 -9.52 0.69 1.31
CA VAL A 176 -8.84 0.04 2.43
C VAL A 176 -7.63 0.88 2.78
N VAL A 177 -7.56 1.34 4.02
CA VAL A 177 -6.46 2.15 4.53
C VAL A 177 -5.73 1.36 5.62
N ALA A 178 -4.46 1.14 5.43
CA ALA A 178 -3.57 0.59 6.46
C ALA A 178 -3.20 1.69 7.46
N VAL A 179 -3.35 1.41 8.74
CA VAL A 179 -2.93 2.31 9.84
C VAL A 179 -1.78 1.65 10.56
N TRP A 180 -0.64 2.32 10.56
CA TRP A 180 0.61 1.83 11.13
C TRP A 180 0.85 2.35 12.53
N GLU A 181 1.78 1.73 13.30
CA GLU A 181 2.09 2.11 14.70
C GLU A 181 2.71 3.51 14.80
N ASP A 182 3.39 3.97 13.76
CA ASP A 182 3.94 5.34 13.67
C ASP A 182 2.87 6.41 13.41
N GLY A 183 1.61 6.00 13.28
CA GLY A 183 0.47 6.86 13.00
C GLY A 183 0.25 7.17 11.50
N SER A 184 1.14 6.71 10.62
CA SER A 184 0.95 6.88 9.18
C SER A 184 -0.25 6.06 8.67
N ARG A 185 -0.84 6.52 7.54
CA ARG A 185 -2.05 5.99 6.93
C ARG A 185 -1.86 5.92 5.41
N GLU A 186 -2.06 4.77 4.80
CA GLU A 186 -1.93 4.58 3.35
C GLU A 186 -2.85 3.48 2.78
#